data_900d4c11aa6375f5a95641f1cecbc84f
#
_entry.id   900d4c11aa6375f5a95641f1cecbc84f
#
_cell.length_a   1.000
_cell.length_b   1.000
_cell.length_c   1.000
_cell.angle_alpha   90.00
_cell.angle_beta   90.00
_cell.angle_gamma   90.00
#
_symmetry.space_group_name_H-M   'P 1'
#
loop_
_entity.id
_entity.type
_entity.pdbx_description
1 polymer ?
#
loop_
_entity_poly.entity_id
_entity_poly.type
_entity_poly.pdbx_seq_one_letter_code
_entity_poly.pdbx_strand_id
1 'polypeptide(L)'
;AKKDGYVKIQNIFAETSNNEKEHAKLWFKALHGGKVPTTTENLKDAAAGENYEWTDMYATMAKEAREEGFDDIAALFEGVGAIEKHHEARYKAMLKDVEEDAMFKKTTSTVWICLNCGHIHYGETAPLVCPVCNHPQAYFQELKDHYE
;
A
#
# COMPACT_ATOMS: atom_id res chain seq x y z
N ALA A 1 -25.60 -6.79 -7.07
CA ALA A 1 -26.08 -8.12 -6.67
C ALA A 1 -26.56 -8.13 -5.21
N LYS A 2 -25.67 -7.79 -4.24
CA LYS A 2 -26.08 -7.80 -2.82
C LYS A 2 -27.24 -6.82 -2.53
N LYS A 3 -27.19 -5.61 -3.05
CA LYS A 3 -28.25 -4.59 -2.91
C LYS A 3 -29.58 -5.03 -3.54
N ASP A 4 -29.53 -5.89 -4.55
CA ASP A 4 -30.70 -6.40 -5.26
C ASP A 4 -31.22 -7.73 -4.63
N GLY A 5 -30.66 -8.15 -3.50
CA GLY A 5 -31.06 -9.36 -2.78
C GLY A 5 -30.41 -10.68 -3.28
N TYR A 6 -29.47 -10.61 -4.22
CA TYR A 6 -28.83 -11.80 -4.81
C TYR A 6 -27.51 -12.14 -4.16
N VAL A 7 -27.52 -12.52 -2.87
CA VAL A 7 -26.33 -12.84 -2.08
C VAL A 7 -25.50 -13.96 -2.69
N LYS A 8 -26.13 -15.01 -3.24
CA LYS A 8 -25.42 -16.10 -3.94
C LYS A 8 -24.59 -15.58 -5.11
N ILE A 9 -25.12 -14.68 -5.92
CA ILE A 9 -24.41 -14.09 -7.06
C ILE A 9 -23.24 -13.22 -6.57
N GLN A 10 -23.45 -12.44 -5.53
CA GLN A 10 -22.36 -11.66 -4.90
C GLN A 10 -21.21 -12.55 -4.42
N ASN A 11 -21.50 -13.69 -3.80
CA ASN A 11 -20.47 -14.62 -3.33
C ASN A 11 -19.68 -15.23 -4.51
N ILE A 12 -20.35 -15.57 -5.62
CA ILE A 12 -19.68 -16.08 -6.83
C ILE A 12 -18.76 -15.01 -7.41
N PHE A 13 -19.18 -13.75 -7.51
CA PHE A 13 -18.31 -12.67 -7.96
C PHE A 13 -17.08 -12.47 -7.06
N ALA A 14 -17.25 -12.55 -5.74
CA ALA A 14 -16.15 -12.44 -4.80
C ALA A 14 -15.16 -13.61 -4.93
N GLU A 15 -15.66 -14.84 -5.08
CA GLU A 15 -14.84 -16.04 -5.31
C GLU A 15 -14.05 -15.92 -6.62
N THR A 16 -14.72 -15.57 -7.73
CA THR A 16 -14.07 -15.39 -9.03
C THR A 16 -13.01 -14.30 -8.96
N SER A 17 -13.27 -13.17 -8.32
CA SER A 17 -12.27 -12.10 -8.13
C SER A 17 -11.01 -12.60 -7.41
N ASN A 18 -11.16 -13.46 -6.39
CA ASN A 18 -10.01 -14.07 -5.73
C ASN A 18 -9.24 -15.04 -6.64
N ASN A 19 -9.95 -15.80 -7.50
CA ASN A 19 -9.31 -16.67 -8.49
C ASN A 19 -8.51 -15.86 -9.52
N GLU A 20 -9.07 -14.76 -10.02
CA GLU A 20 -8.39 -13.88 -10.98
C GLU A 20 -7.15 -13.20 -10.37
N LYS A 21 -7.19 -12.85 -9.08
CA LYS A 21 -6.01 -12.38 -8.36
C LYS A 21 -4.88 -13.43 -8.36
N GLU A 22 -5.18 -14.71 -8.18
CA GLU A 22 -4.16 -15.78 -8.25
C GLU A 22 -3.66 -15.98 -9.68
N HIS A 23 -4.52 -15.84 -10.72
CA HIS A 23 -4.09 -15.83 -12.12
C HIS A 23 -3.12 -14.67 -12.41
N ALA A 24 -3.44 -13.45 -11.99
CA ALA A 24 -2.56 -12.29 -12.13
C ALA A 24 -1.20 -12.52 -11.45
N LYS A 25 -1.17 -13.16 -10.28
CA LYS A 25 0.06 -13.54 -9.59
C LYS A 25 0.92 -14.55 -10.36
N LEU A 26 0.31 -15.48 -11.11
CA LEU A 26 1.05 -16.39 -11.98
C LEU A 26 1.76 -15.63 -13.10
N TRP A 27 1.06 -14.72 -13.75
CA TRP A 27 1.61 -13.88 -14.83
C TRP A 27 2.67 -12.93 -14.31
N PHE A 28 2.44 -12.30 -13.16
CA PHE A 28 3.42 -11.45 -12.49
C PHE A 28 4.74 -12.22 -12.23
N LYS A 29 4.65 -13.43 -11.67
CA LYS A 29 5.83 -14.29 -11.46
C LYS A 29 6.53 -14.65 -12.77
N ALA A 30 5.77 -14.96 -13.83
CA ALA A 30 6.34 -15.30 -15.14
C ALA A 30 7.17 -14.14 -15.71
N LEU A 31 6.70 -12.89 -15.54
CA LEU A 31 7.43 -11.68 -15.92
C LEU A 31 8.70 -11.44 -15.08
N HIS A 32 8.78 -12.01 -13.88
CA HIS A 32 9.86 -11.80 -12.90
C HIS A 32 10.70 -13.08 -12.65
N GLY A 33 10.90 -13.91 -13.68
CA GLY A 33 11.75 -15.11 -13.58
C GLY A 33 11.18 -16.20 -12.67
N GLY A 34 9.86 -16.32 -12.57
CA GLY A 34 9.14 -17.39 -11.85
C GLY A 34 8.91 -17.11 -10.35
N LYS A 35 9.27 -15.95 -9.84
CA LYS A 35 9.12 -15.59 -8.41
C LYS A 35 8.58 -14.17 -8.23
N VAL A 36 8.05 -13.89 -7.05
CA VAL A 36 7.77 -12.51 -6.63
C VAL A 36 9.11 -11.86 -6.26
N PRO A 37 9.41 -10.64 -6.75
CA PRO A 37 10.61 -9.90 -6.40
C PRO A 37 10.69 -9.58 -4.90
N THR A 38 11.85 -9.12 -4.44
CA THR A 38 12.05 -8.72 -3.04
C THR A 38 11.17 -7.52 -2.66
N THR A 39 10.96 -7.31 -1.37
CA THR A 39 10.20 -6.14 -0.86
C THR A 39 10.80 -4.84 -1.36
N THR A 40 12.13 -4.71 -1.37
CA THR A 40 12.85 -3.52 -1.85
C THR A 40 12.59 -3.27 -3.34
N GLU A 41 12.66 -4.30 -4.18
CA GLU A 41 12.35 -4.20 -5.60
C GLU A 41 10.88 -3.82 -5.83
N ASN A 42 9.96 -4.46 -5.13
CA ASN A 42 8.54 -4.14 -5.23
C ASN A 42 8.20 -2.72 -4.76
N LEU A 43 8.86 -2.20 -3.71
CA LEU A 43 8.66 -0.82 -3.27
C LEU A 43 9.18 0.20 -4.30
N LYS A 44 10.30 -0.10 -4.97
CA LYS A 44 10.83 0.74 -6.07
C LYS A 44 9.87 0.76 -7.25
N ASP A 45 9.39 -0.39 -7.65
CA ASP A 45 8.46 -0.55 -8.78
C ASP A 45 7.11 0.13 -8.49
N ALA A 46 6.55 -0.07 -7.30
CA ALA A 46 5.34 0.60 -6.87
C ALA A 46 5.50 2.13 -6.86
N ALA A 47 6.58 2.67 -6.29
CA ALA A 47 6.84 4.11 -6.30
C ALA A 47 6.99 4.66 -7.71
N ALA A 48 7.60 3.92 -8.64
CA ALA A 48 7.72 4.32 -10.04
C ALA A 48 6.38 4.30 -10.78
N GLY A 49 5.51 3.31 -10.49
CA GLY A 49 4.16 3.23 -11.01
C GLY A 49 3.32 4.43 -10.60
N GLU A 50 3.23 4.70 -9.30
CA GLU A 50 2.51 5.87 -8.78
C GLU A 50 3.04 7.19 -9.36
N ASN A 51 4.37 7.32 -9.51
CA ASN A 51 4.97 8.49 -10.15
C ASN A 51 4.47 8.69 -11.58
N TYR A 52 4.46 7.63 -12.39
CA TYR A 52 3.92 7.68 -13.75
C TYR A 52 2.43 8.06 -13.75
N GLU A 53 1.65 7.50 -12.84
CA GLU A 53 0.21 7.74 -12.77
C GLU A 53 -0.11 9.21 -12.53
N TRP A 54 0.55 9.89 -11.59
CA TRP A 54 0.23 11.29 -11.30
C TRP A 54 0.98 12.30 -12.19
N THR A 55 2.17 11.97 -12.73
CA THR A 55 2.93 12.93 -13.56
C THR A 55 2.50 12.91 -15.02
N ASP A 56 2.04 11.78 -15.54
CA ASP A 56 1.74 11.57 -16.96
C ASP A 56 0.30 11.10 -17.18
N MET A 57 -0.07 9.93 -16.68
CA MET A 57 -1.32 9.24 -17.02
C MET A 57 -2.56 10.08 -16.65
N TYR A 58 -2.75 10.40 -15.38
CA TYR A 58 -3.92 11.18 -14.94
C TYR A 58 -3.88 12.63 -15.41
N ALA A 59 -2.69 13.23 -15.51
CA ALA A 59 -2.53 14.59 -16.05
C ALA A 59 -3.00 14.65 -17.52
N THR A 60 -2.61 13.66 -18.32
CA THR A 60 -3.02 13.53 -19.72
C THR A 60 -4.52 13.27 -19.84
N MET A 61 -5.04 12.29 -19.08
CA MET A 61 -6.48 11.98 -19.08
C MET A 61 -7.36 13.16 -18.65
N ALA A 62 -6.93 13.92 -17.64
CA ALA A 62 -7.65 15.13 -17.21
C ALA A 62 -7.71 16.21 -18.30
N LYS A 63 -6.59 16.41 -19.00
CA LYS A 63 -6.52 17.34 -20.13
C LYS A 63 -7.44 16.92 -21.26
N GLU A 64 -7.38 15.66 -21.69
CA GLU A 64 -8.21 15.11 -22.76
C GLU A 64 -9.70 15.19 -22.42
N ALA A 65 -10.06 14.84 -21.16
CA ALA A 65 -11.44 14.94 -20.70
C ALA A 65 -11.98 16.38 -20.77
N ARG A 66 -11.17 17.40 -20.45
CA ARG A 66 -11.56 18.82 -20.62
C ARG A 66 -11.72 19.20 -22.06
N GLU A 67 -10.81 18.78 -22.94
CA GLU A 67 -10.89 19.07 -24.38
C GLU A 67 -12.16 18.45 -25.00
N GLU A 68 -12.64 17.33 -24.46
CA GLU A 68 -13.88 16.66 -24.87
C GLU A 68 -15.14 17.21 -24.15
N GLY A 69 -15.00 18.15 -23.20
CA GLY A 69 -16.12 18.78 -22.48
C GLY A 69 -16.60 18.00 -21.24
N PHE A 70 -15.80 17.07 -20.71
CA PHE A 70 -16.08 16.28 -19.51
C PHE A 70 -15.39 16.86 -18.26
N ASP A 71 -15.70 18.09 -17.89
CA ASP A 71 -15.03 18.79 -16.77
C ASP A 71 -15.12 18.05 -15.43
N ASP A 72 -16.26 17.43 -15.12
CA ASP A 72 -16.43 16.65 -13.88
C ASP A 72 -15.52 15.42 -13.84
N ILE A 73 -15.33 14.76 -14.99
CA ILE A 73 -14.43 13.60 -15.11
C ILE A 73 -12.97 14.07 -15.02
N ALA A 74 -12.61 15.19 -15.64
CA ALA A 74 -11.30 15.77 -15.52
C ALA A 74 -10.93 16.10 -14.07
N ALA A 75 -11.86 16.68 -13.30
CA ALA A 75 -11.68 16.95 -11.89
C ALA A 75 -11.45 15.66 -11.06
N LEU A 76 -12.12 14.55 -11.42
CA LEU A 76 -11.88 13.24 -10.78
C LEU A 76 -10.47 12.72 -11.08
N PHE A 77 -9.98 12.80 -12.33
CA PHE A 77 -8.61 12.41 -12.68
C PHE A 77 -7.58 13.23 -11.92
N GLU A 78 -7.76 14.54 -11.79
CA GLU A 78 -6.86 15.40 -11.01
C GLU A 78 -6.89 15.03 -9.52
N GLY A 79 -8.07 14.77 -8.97
CA GLY A 79 -8.23 14.35 -7.58
C GLY A 79 -7.53 13.02 -7.29
N VAL A 80 -7.69 12.02 -8.18
CA VAL A 80 -7.00 10.72 -8.05
C VAL A 80 -5.49 10.90 -8.22
N GLY A 81 -5.03 11.66 -9.24
CA GLY A 81 -3.60 11.94 -9.42
C GLY A 81 -2.94 12.55 -8.17
N ALA A 82 -3.65 13.42 -7.43
CA ALA A 82 -3.15 13.95 -6.17
C ALA A 82 -3.01 12.87 -5.09
N ILE A 83 -3.86 11.84 -5.08
CA ILE A 83 -3.76 10.68 -4.18
C ILE A 83 -2.54 9.83 -4.54
N GLU A 84 -2.30 9.54 -5.83
CA GLU A 84 -1.18 8.73 -6.29
C GLU A 84 0.18 9.40 -5.99
N LYS A 85 0.26 10.72 -6.04
CA LYS A 85 1.43 11.46 -5.54
C LYS A 85 1.69 11.20 -4.05
N HIS A 86 0.66 11.07 -3.25
CA HIS A 86 0.79 10.72 -1.83
C HIS A 86 1.20 9.25 -1.65
N HIS A 87 0.68 8.33 -2.47
CA HIS A 87 1.09 6.93 -2.47
C HIS A 87 2.57 6.77 -2.83
N GLU A 88 3.06 7.48 -3.85
CA GLU A 88 4.49 7.50 -4.19
C GLU A 88 5.36 7.92 -2.99
N ALA A 89 4.99 9.04 -2.33
CA ALA A 89 5.73 9.52 -1.16
C ALA A 89 5.77 8.48 -0.03
N ARG A 90 4.66 7.79 0.20
CA ARG A 90 4.54 6.71 1.19
C ARG A 90 5.43 5.51 0.85
N TYR A 91 5.43 5.04 -0.42
CA TYR A 91 6.31 3.93 -0.85
C TYR A 91 7.78 4.31 -0.76
N LYS A 92 8.16 5.54 -1.13
CA LYS A 92 9.54 6.04 -0.99
C LYS A 92 9.99 6.11 0.47
N ALA A 93 9.12 6.52 1.39
CA ALA A 93 9.43 6.55 2.81
C ALA A 93 9.65 5.14 3.38
N MET A 94 8.79 4.17 3.01
CA MET A 94 8.98 2.76 3.42
C MET A 94 10.22 2.13 2.80
N LEU A 95 10.52 2.45 1.53
CA LEU A 95 11.75 1.99 0.87
C LEU A 95 12.99 2.48 1.62
N LYS A 96 13.02 3.76 1.98
CA LYS A 96 14.09 4.35 2.77
C LYS A 96 14.26 3.64 4.11
N ASP A 97 13.17 3.40 4.85
CA ASP A 97 13.23 2.69 6.13
C ASP A 97 13.80 1.26 5.97
N VAL A 98 13.51 0.56 4.86
CA VAL A 98 14.06 -0.77 4.58
C VAL A 98 15.55 -0.69 4.20
N GLU A 99 15.95 0.25 3.34
CA GLU A 99 17.34 0.38 2.88
C GLU A 99 18.29 0.88 3.99
N GLU A 100 17.79 1.67 4.95
CA GLU A 100 18.55 2.19 6.09
C GLU A 100 18.46 1.31 7.35
N ASP A 101 17.82 0.14 7.28
CA ASP A 101 17.54 -0.74 8.44
C ASP A 101 16.79 -0.01 9.57
N ALA A 102 15.93 0.93 9.17
CA ALA A 102 15.19 1.84 10.08
C ALA A 102 13.74 1.40 10.34
N MET A 103 13.28 0.28 9.75
CA MET A 103 11.90 -0.20 9.89
C MET A 103 11.53 -0.48 11.34
N PHE A 104 12.46 -1.04 12.12
CA PHE A 104 12.27 -1.42 13.53
C PHE A 104 13.22 -0.71 14.49
N LYS A 105 13.98 0.28 14.00
CA LYS A 105 14.95 1.05 14.77
C LYS A 105 14.96 2.50 14.32
N LYS A 106 14.90 3.42 15.28
CA LYS A 106 15.00 4.87 15.03
C LYS A 106 16.20 5.45 15.78
N THR A 107 16.62 6.64 15.40
CA THR A 107 17.74 7.35 16.03
C THR A 107 17.37 8.00 17.38
N THR A 108 16.09 8.08 17.66
CA THR A 108 15.53 8.61 18.91
C THR A 108 14.48 7.66 19.45
N SER A 109 14.21 7.75 20.75
CA SER A 109 13.12 6.99 21.36
C SER A 109 11.79 7.36 20.71
N THR A 110 11.08 6.34 20.26
CA THR A 110 9.75 6.46 19.65
C THR A 110 8.76 5.49 20.30
N VAL A 111 7.52 5.56 19.89
CA VAL A 111 6.45 4.68 20.37
C VAL A 111 6.20 3.58 19.35
N TRP A 112 6.26 2.34 19.80
CA TRP A 112 5.99 1.14 19.01
C TRP A 112 4.69 0.49 19.45
N ILE A 113 3.86 0.06 18.51
CA ILE A 113 2.64 -0.70 18.78
C ILE A 113 2.74 -2.09 18.16
N CYS A 114 2.38 -3.11 18.94
CA CYS A 114 2.22 -4.46 18.44
C CYS A 114 0.90 -4.59 17.69
N LEU A 115 0.94 -4.87 16.39
CA LEU A 115 -0.23 -5.01 15.52
C LEU A 115 -1.15 -6.18 15.88
N ASN A 116 -0.64 -7.15 16.64
CA ASN A 116 -1.44 -8.31 17.05
C ASN A 116 -2.26 -8.04 18.32
N CYS A 117 -1.65 -7.42 19.36
CA CYS A 117 -2.30 -7.30 20.68
C CYS A 117 -2.43 -5.87 21.20
N GLY A 118 -1.90 -4.85 20.47
CA GLY A 118 -1.96 -3.46 20.88
C GLY A 118 -0.95 -3.07 21.98
N HIS A 119 0.00 -3.96 22.37
CA HIS A 119 1.03 -3.62 23.35
C HIS A 119 1.86 -2.42 22.89
N ILE A 120 2.03 -1.44 23.77
CA ILE A 120 2.83 -0.24 23.53
C ILE A 120 4.21 -0.40 24.17
N HIS A 121 5.26 -0.06 23.41
CA HIS A 121 6.64 -0.05 23.84
C HIS A 121 7.28 1.30 23.50
N TYR A 122 8.10 1.84 24.42
CA TYR A 122 8.86 3.08 24.26
C TYR A 122 10.34 2.76 24.14
N GLY A 123 11.00 3.24 23.09
CA GLY A 123 12.44 3.01 22.89
C GLY A 123 12.90 3.29 21.46
N GLU A 124 14.20 3.27 21.24
CA GLU A 124 14.77 3.45 19.89
C GLU A 124 14.52 2.23 18.98
N THR A 125 14.32 1.05 19.56
CA THR A 125 14.17 -0.20 18.82
C THR A 125 12.90 -0.93 19.26
N ALA A 126 12.13 -1.43 18.30
CA ALA A 126 11.00 -2.31 18.58
C ALA A 126 11.48 -3.62 19.22
N PRO A 127 10.76 -4.20 20.20
CA PRO A 127 11.12 -5.46 20.82
C PRO A 127 11.27 -6.59 19.79
N LEU A 128 12.29 -7.45 19.95
CA LEU A 128 12.47 -8.65 19.10
C LEU A 128 11.29 -9.62 19.21
N VAL A 129 10.67 -9.66 20.40
CA VAL A 129 9.48 -10.46 20.69
C VAL A 129 8.55 -9.63 21.57
N CYS A 130 7.27 -9.59 21.24
CA CYS A 130 6.29 -8.91 22.06
C CYS A 130 6.16 -9.57 23.43
N PRO A 131 6.36 -8.84 24.56
CA PRO A 131 6.32 -9.41 25.89
C PRO A 131 4.92 -9.86 26.35
N VAL A 132 3.87 -9.47 25.62
CA VAL A 132 2.47 -9.80 25.95
C VAL A 132 1.97 -11.00 25.16
N CYS A 133 2.21 -11.04 23.84
CA CYS A 133 1.61 -12.04 22.96
C CYS A 133 2.62 -12.92 22.21
N ASN A 134 3.92 -12.77 22.48
CA ASN A 134 5.01 -13.54 21.88
C ASN A 134 5.13 -13.46 20.34
N HIS A 135 4.48 -12.49 19.70
CA HIS A 135 4.67 -12.25 18.26
C HIS A 135 6.05 -11.62 18.00
N PRO A 136 6.70 -11.98 16.88
CA PRO A 136 8.02 -11.44 16.55
C PRO A 136 8.00 -9.94 16.23
N GLN A 137 9.17 -9.31 16.21
CA GLN A 137 9.40 -7.90 15.90
C GLN A 137 8.67 -7.42 14.64
N ALA A 138 8.51 -8.28 13.65
CA ALA A 138 7.78 -8.00 12.40
C ALA A 138 6.32 -7.54 12.62
N TYR A 139 5.76 -7.77 13.80
CA TYR A 139 4.43 -7.31 14.19
C TYR A 139 4.43 -5.92 14.85
N PHE A 140 5.58 -5.26 15.00
CA PHE A 140 5.62 -3.91 15.50
C PHE A 140 5.65 -2.89 14.35
N GLN A 141 5.00 -1.76 14.59
CA GLN A 141 5.14 -0.55 13.78
C GLN A 141 5.31 0.67 14.68
N GLU A 142 5.89 1.72 14.14
CA GLU A 142 5.90 3.03 14.79
C GLU A 142 4.45 3.54 14.93
N LEU A 143 4.05 3.90 16.14
CA LEU A 143 2.77 4.54 16.39
C LEU A 143 2.93 6.03 16.07
N LYS A 144 2.42 6.45 14.92
CA LYS A 144 2.29 7.87 14.57
C LYS A 144 0.92 8.34 15.05
N ASP A 145 0.92 9.33 15.92
CA ASP A 145 -0.25 9.80 16.65
C ASP A 145 -1.45 10.07 15.73
N HIS A 146 -2.56 9.41 16.07
CA HIS A 146 -3.86 9.69 15.47
C HIS A 146 -4.97 9.84 16.51
N TYR A 147 -4.63 9.88 17.82
CA TYR A 147 -5.62 9.84 18.90
C TYR A 147 -5.27 10.72 20.11
N GLU A 148 -4.50 11.80 19.91
CA GLU A 148 -4.39 12.88 20.90
C GLU A 148 -5.14 14.13 20.44
#